data_3255e2161e5d335e5ced2e6c204e6d2a
#
_entry.id   3255e2161e5d335e5ced2e6c204e6d2a
#
_cell.length_a   1.000
_cell.length_b   1.000
_cell.length_c   1.000
_cell.angle_alpha   90.00
_cell.angle_beta   90.00
_cell.angle_gamma   90.00
#
_symmetry.space_group_name_H-M   'P 1'
#
loop_
_entity.id
_entity.type
_entity.pdbx_description
1 polymer ?
#
loop_
_entity_poly.entity_id
_entity_poly.type
_entity_poly.pdbx_seq_one_letter_code
_entity_poly.pdbx_strand_id
1 'polypeptide(L)'
;MGVFLMKAVHFGAGNIGRGFIGELLFESGFETTFIDVVQPIIDYINASHSYEMYVIDNNYEKKVIKNVKAVSSITDEPAAVEAICEADIITTSVCVDNLDKIAPTLAKGLKERLNRGGSKVNVMACENAFYATDMLKKALVENKKAPITEAELDEIGAFPNVAVDRIALCKVVDGVKIPQIQSTFELVIEKDKMVDSTAQPIKGAEYVENLGMYLERKLYVFNCGHAATAYFGYYNNRATIFDALEVPEIKADVIAVMKESAMAMTKKYPFTFEELEAYIEKIIKRISLEELHDEVVRVGRSPIRKLNAKDRLVGPALLAEQYGLDNSHLAKAIAAGYAFDCKDDEQAVEIQNYIAENGIEKAVEKYSSLTAEHALYQKVIDAYKALKA
;
A
#
# COMPACT_ATOMS: atom_id res chain seq x y z
N MET A 1 30.64 -25.46 -11.29
CA MET A 1 29.77 -24.46 -11.92
C MET A 1 29.34 -23.52 -10.80
N GLY A 2 29.85 -22.29 -10.78
CA GLY A 2 29.39 -21.27 -9.83
C GLY A 2 27.91 -21.01 -10.09
N VAL A 3 27.09 -21.07 -9.07
CA VAL A 3 25.70 -20.61 -9.15
C VAL A 3 25.79 -19.09 -9.31
N PHE A 4 25.49 -18.56 -10.48
CA PHE A 4 25.33 -17.13 -10.67
C PHE A 4 24.03 -16.76 -9.91
N LEU A 5 24.19 -16.08 -8.79
CA LEU A 5 23.05 -15.48 -8.08
C LEU A 5 22.50 -14.34 -8.92
N MET A 6 21.20 -14.28 -9.11
CA MET A 6 20.53 -13.13 -9.70
C MET A 6 20.75 -11.93 -8.78
N LYS A 7 20.92 -10.74 -9.37
CA LYS A 7 21.18 -9.49 -8.62
C LYS A 7 19.93 -8.63 -8.58
N ALA A 8 19.53 -8.23 -7.38
CA ALA A 8 18.46 -7.26 -7.20
C ALA A 8 19.01 -5.94 -6.64
N VAL A 9 18.42 -4.85 -7.08
CA VAL A 9 18.57 -3.55 -6.44
C VAL A 9 17.24 -3.16 -5.81
N HIS A 10 17.29 -2.72 -4.55
CA HIS A 10 16.11 -2.21 -3.86
C HIS A 10 16.39 -0.84 -3.25
N PHE A 11 15.66 0.19 -3.70
CA PHE A 11 15.72 1.52 -3.10
C PHE A 11 14.84 1.58 -1.84
N GLY A 12 15.46 1.93 -0.72
CA GLY A 12 14.83 2.03 0.59
C GLY A 12 15.03 0.78 1.45
N ALA A 13 15.88 0.89 2.47
CA ALA A 13 16.13 -0.17 3.46
C ALA A 13 15.25 -0.02 4.72
N GLY A 14 14.05 0.56 4.57
CA GLY A 14 13.07 0.72 5.64
C GLY A 14 12.33 -0.58 6.00
N ASN A 15 11.20 -0.45 6.70
CA ASN A 15 10.41 -1.61 7.15
C ASN A 15 9.85 -2.43 5.99
N ILE A 16 9.34 -1.77 4.94
CA ILE A 16 8.82 -2.46 3.74
C ILE A 16 9.98 -3.03 2.92
N GLY A 17 11.05 -2.25 2.72
CA GLY A 17 12.20 -2.71 1.94
C GLY A 17 12.85 -3.97 2.51
N ARG A 18 13.15 -4.00 3.81
CA ARG A 18 13.74 -5.17 4.48
C ARG A 18 12.70 -6.21 4.86
N GLY A 19 11.56 -5.78 5.42
CA GLY A 19 10.56 -6.70 5.97
C GLY A 19 9.54 -7.24 4.96
N PHE A 20 9.58 -6.81 3.71
CA PHE A 20 8.69 -7.35 2.68
C PHE A 20 9.46 -7.67 1.39
N ILE A 21 9.86 -6.66 0.64
CA ILE A 21 10.44 -6.88 -0.69
C ILE A 21 11.79 -7.61 -0.58
N GLY A 22 12.65 -7.21 0.37
CA GLY A 22 13.94 -7.84 0.58
C GLY A 22 13.84 -9.31 1.03
N GLU A 23 12.82 -9.67 1.84
CA GLU A 23 12.54 -11.07 2.17
C GLU A 23 12.15 -11.87 0.90
N LEU A 24 11.24 -11.34 0.07
CA LEU A 24 10.80 -12.03 -1.13
C LEU A 24 11.93 -12.19 -2.16
N LEU A 25 12.78 -11.18 -2.30
CA LEU A 25 13.96 -11.25 -3.16
C LEU A 25 14.93 -12.34 -2.66
N PHE A 26 15.20 -12.40 -1.35
CA PHE A 26 16.03 -13.43 -0.76
C PHE A 26 15.45 -14.84 -0.97
N GLU A 27 14.16 -15.05 -0.72
CA GLU A 27 13.48 -16.33 -0.92
C GLU A 27 13.43 -16.73 -2.40
N SER A 28 13.52 -15.76 -3.30
CA SER A 28 13.61 -15.95 -4.74
C SER A 28 15.03 -16.22 -5.24
N GLY A 29 16.05 -16.15 -4.34
CA GLY A 29 17.44 -16.48 -4.67
C GLY A 29 18.26 -15.30 -5.19
N PHE A 30 17.83 -14.06 -4.94
CA PHE A 30 18.60 -12.87 -5.31
C PHE A 30 19.66 -12.51 -4.26
N GLU A 31 20.80 -12.00 -4.73
CA GLU A 31 21.68 -11.14 -3.97
C GLU A 31 21.14 -9.71 -4.07
N THR A 32 20.80 -9.09 -2.93
CA THR A 32 20.14 -7.78 -2.94
C THR A 32 21.08 -6.67 -2.48
N THR A 33 21.24 -5.65 -3.33
CA THR A 33 21.86 -4.38 -2.94
C THR A 33 20.78 -3.37 -2.58
N PHE A 34 20.71 -2.99 -1.30
CA PHE A 34 19.86 -1.89 -0.87
C PHE A 34 20.55 -0.55 -1.19
N ILE A 35 19.79 0.40 -1.71
CA ILE A 35 20.24 1.79 -1.88
C ILE A 35 19.42 2.66 -0.91
N ASP A 36 20.08 3.30 0.05
CA ASP A 36 19.43 4.13 1.07
C ASP A 36 20.27 5.37 1.38
N VAL A 37 19.73 6.27 2.19
CA VAL A 37 20.42 7.49 2.67
C VAL A 37 20.70 7.44 4.19
N VAL A 38 20.17 6.45 4.90
CA VAL A 38 20.26 6.31 6.35
C VAL A 38 21.49 5.48 6.71
N GLN A 39 22.60 6.16 7.05
CA GLN A 39 23.89 5.51 7.31
C GLN A 39 23.84 4.40 8.36
N PRO A 40 23.18 4.54 9.54
CA PRO A 40 23.09 3.46 10.51
C PRO A 40 22.48 2.15 9.98
N ILE A 41 21.53 2.23 9.04
CA ILE A 41 20.93 1.04 8.41
C ILE A 41 21.92 0.41 7.42
N ILE A 42 22.64 1.23 6.67
CA ILE A 42 23.68 0.79 5.74
C ILE A 42 24.78 0.05 6.48
N ASP A 43 25.28 0.64 7.57
CA ASP A 43 26.33 0.05 8.41
C ASP A 43 25.87 -1.27 9.04
N TYR A 44 24.64 -1.31 9.54
CA TYR A 44 24.04 -2.51 10.12
C TYR A 44 23.98 -3.68 9.12
N ILE A 45 23.52 -3.42 7.90
CA ILE A 45 23.44 -4.45 6.83
C ILE A 45 24.84 -4.91 6.45
N ASN A 46 25.79 -3.99 6.27
CA ASN A 46 27.13 -4.30 5.78
C ASN A 46 28.02 -4.98 6.81
N ALA A 47 27.72 -4.82 8.10
CA ALA A 47 28.49 -5.46 9.19
C ALA A 47 28.50 -6.99 9.09
N SER A 48 27.42 -7.60 8.59
CA SER A 48 27.30 -9.07 8.49
C SER A 48 26.73 -9.56 7.17
N HIS A 49 26.51 -8.65 6.20
CA HIS A 49 25.81 -8.94 4.94
C HIS A 49 24.47 -9.66 5.15
N SER A 50 23.79 -9.26 6.23
CA SER A 50 22.51 -9.83 6.66
C SER A 50 21.74 -8.83 7.52
N TYR A 51 20.45 -9.09 7.70
CA TYR A 51 19.63 -8.40 8.70
C TYR A 51 18.59 -9.33 9.30
N GLU A 52 18.11 -8.94 10.47
CA GLU A 52 17.08 -9.68 11.19
C GLU A 52 15.71 -9.06 10.96
N MET A 53 14.66 -9.90 11.04
CA MET A 53 13.28 -9.50 11.08
C MET A 53 12.46 -10.51 11.88
N TYR A 54 11.27 -10.14 12.32
CA TYR A 54 10.40 -11.00 13.13
C TYR A 54 9.02 -11.14 12.48
N VAL A 55 8.46 -12.35 12.53
CA VAL A 55 7.10 -12.66 12.06
C VAL A 55 6.17 -12.66 13.26
N ILE A 56 5.36 -11.60 13.43
CA ILE A 56 4.60 -11.33 14.66
C ILE A 56 3.46 -12.32 14.90
N ASP A 57 2.78 -12.75 13.86
CA ASP A 57 1.68 -13.72 13.89
C ASP A 57 2.14 -15.19 13.85
N ASN A 58 3.44 -15.42 14.01
CA ASN A 58 4.07 -16.73 14.18
C ASN A 58 5.00 -16.71 15.41
N ASN A 59 4.47 -16.40 16.58
CA ASN A 59 5.21 -16.35 17.86
C ASN A 59 6.50 -15.53 17.83
N TYR A 60 6.50 -14.41 17.08
CA TYR A 60 7.68 -13.59 16.85
C TYR A 60 8.89 -14.39 16.33
N GLU A 61 8.63 -15.35 15.42
CA GLU A 61 9.68 -16.12 14.79
C GLU A 61 10.72 -15.20 14.15
N LYS A 62 11.99 -15.41 14.53
CA LYS A 62 13.10 -14.66 13.98
C LYS A 62 13.51 -15.23 12.63
N LYS A 63 13.55 -14.38 11.62
CA LYS A 63 14.16 -14.67 10.32
C LYS A 63 15.45 -13.87 10.15
N VAL A 64 16.45 -14.48 9.49
CA VAL A 64 17.70 -13.81 9.11
C VAL A 64 17.81 -13.83 7.59
N ILE A 65 17.79 -12.65 7.02
CA ILE A 65 17.95 -12.45 5.58
C ILE A 65 19.42 -12.24 5.27
N LYS A 66 19.96 -13.04 4.36
CA LYS A 66 21.38 -13.06 4.00
C LYS A 66 21.58 -12.63 2.53
N ASN A 67 22.84 -12.59 2.09
CA ASN A 67 23.22 -12.20 0.73
C ASN A 67 22.71 -10.77 0.41
N VAL A 68 22.91 -9.87 1.35
CA VAL A 68 22.51 -8.47 1.22
C VAL A 68 23.71 -7.55 1.46
N LYS A 69 23.71 -6.43 0.77
CA LYS A 69 24.61 -5.31 1.03
C LYS A 69 23.85 -4.00 0.89
N ALA A 70 24.39 -2.92 1.38
CA ALA A 70 23.75 -1.61 1.26
C ALA A 70 24.78 -0.56 0.84
N VAL A 71 24.35 0.39 0.02
CA VAL A 71 25.15 1.53 -0.44
C VAL A 71 24.37 2.83 -0.25
N SER A 72 25.10 3.92 -0.03
CA SER A 72 24.50 5.24 0.10
C SER A 72 24.43 5.92 -1.27
N SER A 73 23.22 6.36 -1.67
CA SER A 73 23.09 7.20 -2.88
C SER A 73 23.66 8.61 -2.72
N ILE A 74 24.00 9.02 -1.49
CA ILE A 74 24.56 10.36 -1.20
C ILE A 74 26.10 10.31 -1.09
N THR A 75 26.62 9.36 -0.33
CA THR A 75 28.06 9.32 -0.03
C THR A 75 28.83 8.37 -0.94
N ASP A 76 28.15 7.47 -1.66
CA ASP A 76 28.74 6.52 -2.61
C ASP A 76 27.83 6.29 -3.83
N GLU A 77 27.46 7.38 -4.50
CA GLU A 77 26.63 7.30 -5.71
C GLU A 77 27.24 6.39 -6.79
N PRO A 78 28.59 6.38 -7.02
CA PRO A 78 29.18 5.46 -8.01
C PRO A 78 28.88 3.99 -7.75
N ALA A 79 28.92 3.53 -6.49
CA ALA A 79 28.59 2.16 -6.15
C ALA A 79 27.08 1.87 -6.33
N ALA A 80 26.21 2.85 -6.07
CA ALA A 80 24.79 2.74 -6.37
C ALA A 80 24.51 2.62 -7.88
N VAL A 81 25.16 3.44 -8.70
CA VAL A 81 25.09 3.39 -10.18
C VAL A 81 25.57 2.02 -10.70
N GLU A 82 26.69 1.51 -10.21
CA GLU A 82 27.21 0.19 -10.59
C GLU A 82 26.23 -0.94 -10.25
N ALA A 83 25.65 -0.91 -9.06
CA ALA A 83 24.64 -1.89 -8.67
C ALA A 83 23.42 -1.90 -9.60
N ILE A 84 22.95 -0.71 -10.03
CA ILE A 84 21.85 -0.57 -10.99
C ILE A 84 22.23 -1.14 -12.37
N CYS A 85 23.48 -0.91 -12.82
CA CYS A 85 23.98 -1.44 -14.08
C CYS A 85 23.96 -2.98 -14.11
N GLU A 86 24.23 -3.63 -13.00
CA GLU A 86 24.34 -5.07 -12.89
C GLU A 86 23.03 -5.78 -12.52
N ALA A 87 21.97 -5.04 -12.16
CA ALA A 87 20.74 -5.60 -11.63
C ALA A 87 19.93 -6.41 -12.66
N ASP A 88 19.41 -7.57 -12.26
CA ASP A 88 18.40 -8.33 -13.00
C ASP A 88 16.99 -7.84 -12.72
N ILE A 89 16.78 -7.18 -11.55
CA ILE A 89 15.53 -6.56 -11.16
C ILE A 89 15.80 -5.34 -10.27
N ILE A 90 14.99 -4.29 -10.43
CA ILE A 90 15.07 -3.07 -9.62
C ILE A 90 13.71 -2.81 -8.98
N THR A 91 13.68 -2.59 -7.67
CA THR A 91 12.46 -2.32 -6.90
C THR A 91 12.64 -1.13 -5.97
N THR A 92 11.55 -0.47 -5.54
CA THR A 92 11.60 0.64 -4.57
C THR A 92 10.59 0.49 -3.45
N SER A 93 10.89 1.03 -2.29
CA SER A 93 9.94 1.28 -1.19
C SER A 93 10.42 2.46 -0.33
N VAL A 94 10.44 3.64 -0.95
CA VAL A 94 10.99 4.89 -0.36
C VAL A 94 9.90 5.88 0.10
N CYS A 95 8.63 5.54 -0.02
CA CYS A 95 7.44 6.37 0.00
C CYS A 95 7.30 7.21 -1.29
N VAL A 96 6.05 7.36 -1.75
CA VAL A 96 5.72 8.02 -3.02
C VAL A 96 6.34 9.43 -3.14
N ASP A 97 6.31 10.21 -2.05
CA ASP A 97 6.86 11.57 -1.98
C ASP A 97 8.39 11.63 -2.14
N ASN A 98 9.06 10.50 -2.18
CA ASN A 98 10.51 10.42 -2.37
C ASN A 98 10.92 9.83 -3.74
N LEU A 99 9.98 9.49 -4.61
CA LEU A 99 10.29 8.96 -5.94
C LEU A 99 11.13 9.94 -6.76
N ASP A 100 10.83 11.25 -6.69
CA ASP A 100 11.63 12.29 -7.34
C ASP A 100 13.06 12.38 -6.81
N LYS A 101 13.29 12.00 -5.55
CA LYS A 101 14.63 12.07 -4.91
C LYS A 101 15.55 10.95 -5.36
N ILE A 102 14.99 9.77 -5.65
CA ILE A 102 15.76 8.62 -6.14
C ILE A 102 15.95 8.65 -7.66
N ALA A 103 15.09 9.38 -8.39
CA ALA A 103 15.09 9.44 -9.84
C ALA A 103 16.48 9.80 -10.45
N PRO A 104 17.25 10.77 -9.94
CA PRO A 104 18.56 11.09 -10.51
C PRO A 104 19.55 9.92 -10.47
N THR A 105 19.68 9.22 -9.35
CA THR A 105 20.60 8.10 -9.21
C THR A 105 20.15 6.90 -10.04
N LEU A 106 18.84 6.60 -10.02
CA LEU A 106 18.27 5.54 -10.85
C LEU A 106 18.47 5.82 -12.35
N ALA A 107 18.21 7.04 -12.80
CA ALA A 107 18.40 7.44 -14.18
C ALA A 107 19.88 7.33 -14.64
N LYS A 108 20.84 7.75 -13.80
CA LYS A 108 22.27 7.58 -14.07
C LYS A 108 22.63 6.11 -14.27
N GLY A 109 22.16 5.24 -13.39
CA GLY A 109 22.42 3.81 -13.46
C GLY A 109 21.82 3.17 -14.72
N LEU A 110 20.55 3.49 -15.04
CA LEU A 110 19.89 3.01 -16.25
C LEU A 110 20.57 3.53 -17.52
N LYS A 111 20.99 4.80 -17.54
CA LYS A 111 21.74 5.38 -18.66
C LYS A 111 23.09 4.72 -18.85
N GLU A 112 23.81 4.48 -17.77
CA GLU A 112 25.11 3.81 -17.83
C GLU A 112 24.95 2.34 -18.28
N ARG A 113 23.90 1.65 -17.81
CA ARG A 113 23.55 0.32 -18.29
C ARG A 113 23.30 0.30 -19.81
N LEU A 114 22.55 1.28 -20.33
CA LEU A 114 22.28 1.44 -21.75
C LEU A 114 23.60 1.67 -22.52
N ASN A 115 24.46 2.58 -22.04
CA ASN A 115 25.76 2.87 -22.66
C ASN A 115 26.68 1.65 -22.75
N ARG A 116 26.58 0.74 -21.78
CA ARG A 116 27.34 -0.53 -21.76
C ARG A 116 26.70 -1.63 -22.61
N GLY A 117 25.58 -1.37 -23.28
CA GLY A 117 24.85 -2.39 -24.04
C GLY A 117 24.18 -3.45 -23.15
N GLY A 118 23.83 -3.11 -21.92
CA GLY A 118 23.14 -4.01 -21.00
C GLY A 118 21.72 -4.35 -21.45
N SER A 119 21.20 -5.48 -20.98
CA SER A 119 19.84 -5.92 -21.29
C SER A 119 18.78 -5.07 -20.59
N LYS A 120 17.57 -5.05 -21.12
CA LYS A 120 16.39 -4.40 -20.51
C LYS A 120 16.09 -5.01 -19.13
N VAL A 121 15.68 -4.17 -18.16
CA VAL A 121 15.46 -4.57 -16.77
C VAL A 121 14.07 -4.16 -16.27
N ASN A 122 13.45 -5.00 -15.45
CA ASN A 122 12.20 -4.64 -14.76
C ASN A 122 12.47 -3.65 -13.63
N VAL A 123 11.74 -2.54 -13.62
CA VAL A 123 11.77 -1.49 -12.57
C VAL A 123 10.38 -1.37 -11.96
N MET A 124 10.23 -1.62 -10.66
CA MET A 124 8.95 -1.68 -9.96
C MET A 124 8.94 -0.81 -8.72
N ALA A 125 7.98 0.12 -8.62
CA ALA A 125 7.77 0.92 -7.41
C ALA A 125 6.79 0.20 -6.47
N CYS A 126 7.32 -0.47 -5.44
CA CYS A 126 6.55 -1.20 -4.42
C CYS A 126 6.06 -0.24 -3.33
N GLU A 127 5.23 0.71 -3.71
CA GLU A 127 4.72 1.79 -2.87
C GLU A 127 3.22 1.63 -2.59
N ASN A 128 2.75 2.22 -1.48
CA ASN A 128 1.32 2.21 -1.16
C ASN A 128 0.57 3.32 -1.91
N ALA A 129 0.58 3.24 -3.23
CA ALA A 129 -0.13 4.14 -4.13
C ALA A 129 -0.60 3.42 -5.40
N PHE A 130 -1.64 3.96 -6.03
CA PHE A 130 -2.08 3.47 -7.35
C PHE A 130 -1.06 3.81 -8.42
N TYR A 131 -0.68 2.81 -9.21
CA TYR A 131 0.23 2.98 -10.35
C TYR A 131 1.54 3.70 -9.99
N ALA A 132 2.12 3.33 -8.85
CA ALA A 132 3.34 3.96 -8.34
C ALA A 132 4.54 3.83 -9.30
N THR A 133 4.60 2.77 -10.10
CA THR A 133 5.66 2.61 -11.12
C THR A 133 5.51 3.62 -12.26
N ASP A 134 4.28 3.92 -12.68
CA ASP A 134 4.04 5.00 -13.66
C ASP A 134 4.45 6.37 -13.08
N MET A 135 4.22 6.58 -11.77
CA MET A 135 4.70 7.80 -11.08
C MET A 135 6.22 7.87 -11.05
N LEU A 136 6.91 6.75 -10.79
CA LEU A 136 8.37 6.68 -10.85
C LEU A 136 8.89 6.94 -12.26
N LYS A 137 8.30 6.32 -13.29
CA LYS A 137 8.68 6.57 -14.69
C LYS A 137 8.51 8.04 -15.06
N LYS A 138 7.40 8.65 -14.65
CA LYS A 138 7.17 10.09 -14.82
C LYS A 138 8.23 10.92 -14.12
N ALA A 139 8.58 10.59 -12.87
CA ALA A 139 9.64 11.28 -12.13
C ALA A 139 11.00 11.17 -12.82
N LEU A 140 11.32 10.02 -13.43
CA LEU A 140 12.55 9.84 -14.22
C LEU A 140 12.60 10.77 -15.45
N VAL A 141 11.47 10.92 -16.15
CA VAL A 141 11.38 11.78 -17.37
C VAL A 141 11.38 13.27 -17.02
N GLU A 142 10.64 13.67 -15.99
CA GLU A 142 10.43 15.09 -15.64
C GLU A 142 11.57 15.69 -14.80
N ASN A 143 12.39 14.87 -14.15
CA ASN A 143 13.44 15.33 -13.26
C ASN A 143 14.62 15.91 -14.06
N LYS A 144 14.83 17.23 -13.93
CA LYS A 144 15.90 17.95 -14.64
C LYS A 144 17.33 17.47 -14.31
N LYS A 145 17.49 16.71 -13.22
CA LYS A 145 18.77 16.11 -12.83
C LYS A 145 18.92 14.67 -13.33
N ALA A 146 17.86 14.08 -13.92
CA ALA A 146 17.91 12.75 -14.48
C ALA A 146 18.46 12.82 -15.92
N PRO A 147 19.61 12.20 -16.23
CA PRO A 147 20.29 12.34 -17.54
C PRO A 147 19.77 11.34 -18.57
N ILE A 148 18.48 11.00 -18.56
CA ILE A 148 17.88 9.98 -19.42
C ILE A 148 16.60 10.50 -20.09
N THR A 149 16.42 10.20 -21.36
CA THR A 149 15.20 10.52 -22.09
C THR A 149 14.15 9.41 -21.99
N GLU A 150 12.89 9.72 -22.30
CA GLU A 150 11.83 8.72 -22.31
C GLU A 150 12.11 7.55 -23.29
N ALA A 151 12.63 7.86 -24.47
CA ALA A 151 13.01 6.84 -25.46
C ALA A 151 14.11 5.89 -24.93
N GLU A 152 15.11 6.43 -24.25
CA GLU A 152 16.17 5.63 -23.61
C GLU A 152 15.64 4.80 -22.45
N LEU A 153 14.67 5.34 -21.67
CA LEU A 153 14.00 4.57 -20.63
C LEU A 153 13.20 3.40 -21.20
N ASP A 154 12.50 3.60 -22.31
CA ASP A 154 11.74 2.54 -22.98
C ASP A 154 12.65 1.46 -23.60
N GLU A 155 13.87 1.83 -24.00
CA GLU A 155 14.86 0.89 -24.49
C GLU A 155 15.42 0.01 -23.36
N ILE A 156 15.78 0.61 -22.20
CA ILE A 156 16.53 -0.09 -21.14
C ILE A 156 15.67 -0.58 -19.98
N GLY A 157 14.47 -0.04 -19.76
CA GLY A 157 13.58 -0.34 -18.65
C GLY A 157 12.23 -0.87 -19.10
N ALA A 158 11.69 -1.82 -18.32
CA ALA A 158 10.29 -2.20 -18.32
C ALA A 158 9.69 -1.78 -16.98
N PHE A 159 8.50 -1.18 -16.99
CA PHE A 159 7.93 -0.50 -15.83
C PHE A 159 6.57 -1.12 -15.43
N PRO A 160 6.54 -2.40 -14.99
CA PRO A 160 5.31 -3.02 -14.52
C PRO A 160 4.84 -2.37 -13.21
N ASN A 161 3.56 -2.00 -13.15
CA ASN A 161 2.98 -1.57 -11.89
C ASN A 161 2.79 -2.74 -10.95
N VAL A 162 2.71 -2.45 -9.65
CA VAL A 162 2.52 -3.46 -8.63
C VAL A 162 1.49 -3.00 -7.58
N ALA A 163 0.76 -3.95 -7.01
CA ALA A 163 -0.01 -3.75 -5.80
C ALA A 163 0.68 -4.45 -4.64
N VAL A 164 0.95 -3.73 -3.57
CA VAL A 164 1.63 -4.23 -2.38
C VAL A 164 0.70 -4.17 -1.18
N ASP A 165 0.66 -5.25 -0.41
CA ASP A 165 -0.08 -5.31 0.84
C ASP A 165 0.64 -6.24 1.84
N ARG A 166 1.25 -5.64 2.85
CA ARG A 166 1.78 -6.32 4.03
C ARG A 166 1.78 -5.37 5.22
N ILE A 167 1.36 -5.83 6.36
CA ILE A 167 1.52 -5.07 7.60
C ILE A 167 2.97 -5.25 8.07
N ALA A 168 3.70 -4.13 8.15
CA ALA A 168 5.08 -4.08 8.57
C ALA A 168 5.25 -2.98 9.64
N LEU A 169 5.50 -3.42 10.86
CA LEU A 169 5.86 -2.60 12.02
C LEU A 169 7.38 -2.59 12.19
N CYS A 170 7.88 -1.97 13.24
CA CYS A 170 9.28 -2.10 13.63
C CYS A 170 9.45 -2.02 15.14
N LYS A 171 10.50 -2.67 15.61
CA LYS A 171 11.08 -2.46 16.95
C LYS A 171 12.42 -1.78 16.80
N VAL A 172 12.71 -0.80 17.65
CA VAL A 172 14.03 -0.17 17.70
C VAL A 172 14.93 -0.96 18.66
N VAL A 173 16.06 -1.43 18.17
CA VAL A 173 17.10 -2.11 18.95
C VAL A 173 18.43 -1.43 18.62
N ASP A 174 19.11 -0.91 19.63
CA ASP A 174 20.39 -0.19 19.50
C ASP A 174 20.38 0.91 18.43
N GLY A 175 19.25 1.64 18.33
CA GLY A 175 19.05 2.71 17.36
C GLY A 175 18.69 2.26 15.95
N VAL A 176 18.67 0.96 15.68
CA VAL A 176 18.27 0.38 14.38
C VAL A 176 16.82 -0.11 14.44
N LYS A 177 16.03 0.25 13.42
CA LYS A 177 14.67 -0.28 13.26
C LYS A 177 14.73 -1.70 12.71
N ILE A 178 14.31 -2.68 13.49
CA ILE A 178 14.20 -4.08 13.10
C ILE A 178 12.76 -4.34 12.62
N PRO A 179 12.55 -4.83 11.39
CA PRO A 179 11.21 -5.08 10.87
C PRO A 179 10.47 -6.16 11.67
N GLN A 180 9.19 -5.89 11.92
CA GLN A 180 8.22 -6.83 12.49
C GLN A 180 7.06 -6.92 11.51
N ILE A 181 6.84 -8.09 10.93
CA ILE A 181 5.91 -8.28 9.81
C ILE A 181 4.87 -9.34 10.14
N GLN A 182 3.73 -9.27 9.44
CA GLN A 182 2.82 -10.42 9.36
C GLN A 182 3.33 -11.46 8.36
N SER A 183 3.03 -12.73 8.60
CA SER A 183 3.34 -13.83 7.67
C SER A 183 2.61 -13.66 6.33
N THR A 184 1.38 -13.15 6.38
CA THR A 184 0.54 -12.96 5.20
C THR A 184 0.88 -11.65 4.48
N PHE A 185 0.97 -11.74 3.17
CA PHE A 185 1.20 -10.61 2.29
C PHE A 185 0.44 -10.77 0.96
N GLU A 186 0.44 -9.72 0.16
CA GLU A 186 0.04 -9.75 -1.23
C GLU A 186 0.98 -8.84 -2.03
N LEU A 187 1.58 -9.41 -3.08
CA LEU A 187 2.35 -8.70 -4.09
C LEU A 187 1.80 -9.11 -5.44
N VAL A 188 1.14 -8.19 -6.13
CA VAL A 188 0.55 -8.43 -7.45
C VAL A 188 1.29 -7.60 -8.48
N ILE A 189 1.73 -8.22 -9.56
CA ILE A 189 2.59 -7.60 -10.58
C ILE A 189 1.88 -7.61 -11.93
N GLU A 190 1.88 -6.46 -12.61
CA GLU A 190 1.34 -6.27 -13.97
C GLU A 190 2.28 -6.95 -14.99
N LYS A 191 1.96 -8.20 -15.37
CA LYS A 191 2.88 -9.03 -16.18
C LYS A 191 3.09 -8.50 -17.60
N ASP A 192 2.09 -7.88 -18.20
CA ASP A 192 2.12 -7.43 -19.60
C ASP A 192 3.13 -6.31 -19.85
N LYS A 193 3.52 -5.58 -18.79
CA LYS A 193 4.55 -4.54 -18.84
C LYS A 193 5.93 -5.04 -18.43
N MET A 194 6.09 -6.32 -18.11
CA MET A 194 7.41 -6.90 -17.80
C MET A 194 8.25 -7.11 -19.07
N VAL A 195 9.57 -7.23 -18.89
CA VAL A 195 10.51 -7.60 -19.97
C VAL A 195 10.10 -8.92 -20.62
N ASP A 196 9.73 -9.89 -19.80
CA ASP A 196 9.17 -11.18 -20.21
C ASP A 196 7.88 -11.42 -19.41
N SER A 197 6.74 -11.37 -20.10
CA SER A 197 5.41 -11.54 -19.49
C SER A 197 5.14 -12.95 -18.98
N THR A 198 5.98 -13.92 -19.33
CA THR A 198 5.88 -15.33 -18.89
C THR A 198 6.75 -15.63 -17.67
N ALA A 199 7.72 -14.75 -17.36
CA ALA A 199 8.62 -14.92 -16.23
C ALA A 199 7.94 -14.59 -14.90
N GLN A 200 8.30 -15.34 -13.86
CA GLN A 200 7.83 -15.14 -12.49
C GLN A 200 9.03 -15.06 -11.53
N PRO A 201 9.84 -13.98 -11.60
CA PRO A 201 11.11 -13.91 -10.88
C PRO A 201 10.96 -13.81 -9.35
N ILE A 202 9.85 -13.32 -8.84
CA ILE A 202 9.62 -13.17 -7.39
C ILE A 202 8.64 -14.25 -6.92
N LYS A 203 9.11 -15.17 -6.07
CA LYS A 203 8.29 -16.21 -5.47
C LYS A 203 7.20 -15.61 -4.56
N GLY A 204 6.00 -16.15 -4.64
CA GLY A 204 4.86 -15.70 -3.85
C GLY A 204 4.17 -14.43 -4.39
N ALA A 205 4.71 -13.80 -5.45
CA ALA A 205 3.99 -12.76 -6.16
C ALA A 205 2.96 -13.36 -7.13
N GLU A 206 1.83 -12.68 -7.29
CA GLU A 206 0.81 -12.98 -8.29
C GLU A 206 1.06 -12.13 -9.55
N TYR A 207 1.03 -12.76 -10.74
CA TYR A 207 1.32 -12.12 -12.02
C TYR A 207 0.05 -12.03 -12.86
N VAL A 208 -0.43 -10.80 -13.11
CA VAL A 208 -1.77 -10.55 -13.68
C VAL A 208 -1.73 -9.64 -14.89
N GLU A 209 -2.75 -9.73 -15.74
CA GLU A 209 -2.95 -8.82 -16.88
C GLU A 209 -3.64 -7.52 -16.44
N ASN A 210 -4.63 -7.63 -15.57
CA ASN A 210 -5.41 -6.48 -15.10
C ASN A 210 -5.10 -6.17 -13.63
N LEU A 211 -4.03 -5.42 -13.39
CA LEU A 211 -3.68 -4.98 -12.04
C LEU A 211 -4.74 -4.06 -11.42
N GLY A 212 -5.45 -3.27 -12.25
CA GLY A 212 -6.44 -2.30 -11.77
C GLY A 212 -7.53 -2.93 -10.89
N MET A 213 -7.97 -4.15 -11.23
CA MET A 213 -8.96 -4.86 -10.42
C MET A 213 -8.45 -5.22 -9.02
N TYR A 214 -7.18 -5.55 -8.86
CA TYR A 214 -6.57 -5.87 -7.57
C TYR A 214 -6.33 -4.62 -6.72
N LEU A 215 -5.93 -3.51 -7.36
CA LEU A 215 -5.82 -2.21 -6.70
C LEU A 215 -7.16 -1.74 -6.16
N GLU A 216 -8.24 -1.83 -6.95
CA GLU A 216 -9.58 -1.49 -6.49
C GLU A 216 -10.09 -2.48 -5.44
N ARG A 217 -9.82 -3.79 -5.57
CA ARG A 217 -10.15 -4.78 -4.53
C ARG A 217 -9.51 -4.41 -3.20
N LYS A 218 -8.22 -4.06 -3.20
CA LYS A 218 -7.56 -3.60 -1.99
C LYS A 218 -8.20 -2.34 -1.44
N LEU A 219 -8.49 -1.35 -2.28
CA LEU A 219 -9.09 -0.09 -1.84
C LEU A 219 -10.51 -0.27 -1.31
N TYR A 220 -11.35 -0.98 -2.08
CA TYR A 220 -12.77 -1.07 -1.83
C TYR A 220 -13.18 -2.17 -0.84
N VAL A 221 -12.36 -3.21 -0.67
CA VAL A 221 -12.65 -4.27 0.31
C VAL A 221 -11.75 -4.12 1.54
N PHE A 222 -10.42 -4.18 1.40
CA PHE A 222 -9.51 -4.12 2.56
C PHE A 222 -9.52 -2.74 3.22
N ASN A 223 -9.18 -1.69 2.47
CA ASN A 223 -9.09 -0.34 3.05
C ASN A 223 -10.47 0.18 3.48
N CYS A 224 -11.54 -0.24 2.82
CA CYS A 224 -12.93 0.02 3.22
C CYS A 224 -13.23 -0.56 4.59
N GLY A 225 -13.04 -1.87 4.77
CA GLY A 225 -13.29 -2.55 6.04
C GLY A 225 -12.43 -2.01 7.19
N HIS A 226 -11.15 -1.74 6.92
CA HIS A 226 -10.24 -1.17 7.91
C HIS A 226 -10.68 0.24 8.36
N ALA A 227 -11.09 1.11 7.43
CA ALA A 227 -11.61 2.43 7.76
C ALA A 227 -12.97 2.36 8.48
N ALA A 228 -13.88 1.48 8.05
CA ALA A 228 -15.15 1.26 8.73
C ALA A 228 -14.93 0.80 10.18
N THR A 229 -13.99 -0.15 10.40
CA THR A 229 -13.62 -0.60 11.75
C THR A 229 -13.16 0.56 12.62
N ALA A 230 -12.30 1.44 12.07
CA ALA A 230 -11.78 2.60 12.80
C ALA A 230 -12.91 3.58 13.18
N TYR A 231 -13.79 3.91 12.25
CA TYR A 231 -14.87 4.87 12.52
C TYR A 231 -15.96 4.31 13.45
N PHE A 232 -16.36 3.06 13.29
CA PHE A 232 -17.27 2.41 14.24
C PHE A 232 -16.61 2.23 15.61
N GLY A 233 -15.34 1.85 15.65
CA GLY A 233 -14.57 1.73 16.88
C GLY A 233 -14.45 3.05 17.62
N TYR A 234 -14.09 4.13 16.90
CA TYR A 234 -13.99 5.48 17.47
C TYR A 234 -15.32 5.94 18.09
N TYR A 235 -16.41 5.80 17.32
CA TYR A 235 -17.75 6.16 17.78
C TYR A 235 -18.17 5.38 19.05
N ASN A 236 -17.73 4.14 19.18
CA ASN A 236 -17.99 3.28 20.34
C ASN A 236 -16.88 3.33 21.40
N ASN A 237 -16.04 4.36 21.42
CA ASN A 237 -14.96 4.60 22.39
C ASN A 237 -13.98 3.41 22.51
N ARG A 238 -13.65 2.75 21.40
CA ARG A 238 -12.62 1.71 21.35
C ARG A 238 -11.27 2.37 21.03
N ALA A 239 -10.20 1.86 21.65
CA ALA A 239 -8.87 2.42 21.46
C ALA A 239 -8.19 1.88 20.19
N THR A 240 -8.34 0.59 19.93
CA THR A 240 -7.66 -0.11 18.84
C THR A 240 -8.66 -0.79 17.87
N ILE A 241 -8.16 -1.14 16.69
CA ILE A 241 -8.89 -1.96 15.71
C ILE A 241 -9.25 -3.33 16.32
N PHE A 242 -8.34 -3.92 17.10
CA PHE A 242 -8.59 -5.16 17.84
C PHE A 242 -9.77 -4.99 18.79
N ASP A 243 -9.74 -4.00 19.69
CA ASP A 243 -10.82 -3.72 20.64
C ASP A 243 -12.18 -3.50 19.94
N ALA A 244 -12.16 -2.86 18.77
CA ALA A 244 -13.37 -2.63 17.99
C ALA A 244 -13.95 -3.95 17.44
N LEU A 245 -13.09 -4.85 16.93
CA LEU A 245 -13.51 -6.13 16.35
C LEU A 245 -13.84 -7.21 17.39
N GLU A 246 -13.48 -7.01 18.66
CA GLU A 246 -13.95 -7.85 19.77
C GLU A 246 -15.41 -7.55 20.14
N VAL A 247 -15.99 -6.44 19.65
CA VAL A 247 -17.42 -6.14 19.81
C VAL A 247 -18.20 -6.81 18.67
N PRO A 248 -19.09 -7.80 18.98
CA PRO A 248 -19.77 -8.59 17.94
C PRO A 248 -20.59 -7.73 16.95
N GLU A 249 -21.23 -6.68 17.43
CA GLU A 249 -22.07 -5.78 16.63
C GLU A 249 -21.21 -4.97 15.66
N ILE A 250 -20.06 -4.43 16.10
CA ILE A 250 -19.14 -3.69 15.25
C ILE A 250 -18.55 -4.64 14.20
N LYS A 251 -18.12 -5.83 14.60
CA LYS A 251 -17.58 -6.84 13.68
C LYS A 251 -18.60 -7.24 12.61
N ALA A 252 -19.85 -7.42 12.99
CA ALA A 252 -20.94 -7.75 12.08
C ALA A 252 -21.18 -6.62 11.07
N ASP A 253 -21.25 -5.35 11.52
CA ASP A 253 -21.41 -4.20 10.64
C ASP A 253 -20.22 -4.04 9.69
N VAL A 254 -18.97 -4.23 10.15
CA VAL A 254 -17.77 -4.18 9.30
C VAL A 254 -17.80 -5.26 8.22
N ILE A 255 -18.15 -6.49 8.58
CA ILE A 255 -18.27 -7.59 7.61
C ILE A 255 -19.37 -7.28 6.58
N ALA A 256 -20.49 -6.70 7.01
CA ALA A 256 -21.57 -6.31 6.11
C ALA A 256 -21.14 -5.20 5.14
N VAL A 257 -20.43 -4.16 5.61
CA VAL A 257 -19.81 -3.12 4.78
C VAL A 257 -18.90 -3.75 3.71
N MET A 258 -18.04 -4.67 4.11
CA MET A 258 -17.11 -5.33 3.19
C MET A 258 -17.84 -6.22 2.18
N LYS A 259 -18.90 -6.90 2.58
CA LYS A 259 -19.73 -7.75 1.70
C LYS A 259 -20.52 -6.92 0.67
N GLU A 260 -21.07 -5.77 1.06
CA GLU A 260 -21.73 -4.86 0.10
C GLU A 260 -20.74 -4.37 -0.96
N SER A 261 -19.54 -3.96 -0.54
CA SER A 261 -18.47 -3.59 -1.45
C SER A 261 -18.03 -4.74 -2.35
N ALA A 262 -17.83 -5.93 -1.81
CA ALA A 262 -17.45 -7.13 -2.55
C ALA A 262 -18.51 -7.50 -3.60
N MET A 263 -19.79 -7.44 -3.24
CA MET A 263 -20.88 -7.69 -4.19
C MET A 263 -20.87 -6.71 -5.37
N ALA A 264 -20.58 -5.43 -5.12
CA ALA A 264 -20.41 -4.45 -6.20
C ALA A 264 -19.21 -4.77 -7.11
N MET A 265 -18.11 -5.24 -6.51
CA MET A 265 -16.90 -5.66 -7.25
C MET A 265 -17.16 -6.85 -8.18
N THR A 266 -18.02 -7.82 -7.82
CA THR A 266 -18.38 -8.95 -8.69
C THR A 266 -19.15 -8.53 -9.93
N LYS A 267 -19.78 -7.34 -9.93
CA LYS A 267 -20.48 -6.78 -11.11
C LYS A 267 -19.52 -6.07 -12.06
N LYS A 268 -18.42 -5.53 -11.53
CA LYS A 268 -17.44 -4.78 -12.32
C LYS A 268 -16.32 -5.67 -12.86
N TYR A 269 -15.92 -6.68 -12.12
CA TYR A 269 -14.75 -7.52 -12.38
C TYR A 269 -15.11 -9.00 -12.32
N PRO A 270 -14.31 -9.88 -12.93
CA PRO A 270 -14.57 -11.32 -12.97
C PRO A 270 -14.21 -12.04 -11.65
N PHE A 271 -14.39 -11.38 -10.50
CA PHE A 271 -14.32 -12.05 -9.21
C PHE A 271 -15.61 -12.79 -8.91
N THR A 272 -15.52 -13.97 -8.32
CA THR A 272 -16.67 -14.61 -7.69
C THR A 272 -16.90 -14.01 -6.30
N PHE A 273 -18.12 -14.14 -5.77
CA PHE A 273 -18.41 -13.66 -4.42
C PHE A 273 -17.66 -14.51 -3.37
N GLU A 274 -17.54 -15.81 -3.61
CA GLU A 274 -16.81 -16.76 -2.76
C GLU A 274 -15.33 -16.38 -2.61
N GLU A 275 -14.66 -15.99 -3.71
CA GLU A 275 -13.27 -15.50 -3.67
C GLU A 275 -13.15 -14.24 -2.81
N LEU A 276 -14.09 -13.29 -2.97
CA LEU A 276 -14.07 -12.05 -2.19
C LEU A 276 -14.49 -12.26 -0.74
N GLU A 277 -15.37 -13.21 -0.45
CA GLU A 277 -15.73 -13.60 0.92
C GLU A 277 -14.53 -14.22 1.65
N ALA A 278 -13.79 -15.12 1.01
CA ALA A 278 -12.54 -15.66 1.55
C ALA A 278 -11.48 -14.56 1.76
N TYR A 279 -11.43 -13.58 0.87
CA TYR A 279 -10.56 -12.40 1.01
C TYR A 279 -10.96 -11.55 2.22
N ILE A 280 -12.27 -11.34 2.46
CA ILE A 280 -12.79 -10.63 3.64
C ILE A 280 -12.39 -11.37 4.93
N GLU A 281 -12.56 -12.68 5.00
CA GLU A 281 -12.18 -13.49 6.17
C GLU A 281 -10.68 -13.37 6.47
N LYS A 282 -9.84 -13.44 5.42
CA LYS A 282 -8.39 -13.23 5.53
C LYS A 282 -8.07 -11.84 6.10
N ILE A 283 -8.76 -10.79 5.63
CA ILE A 283 -8.55 -9.41 6.09
C ILE A 283 -8.95 -9.27 7.56
N ILE A 284 -10.16 -9.72 7.93
CA ILE A 284 -10.64 -9.63 9.30
C ILE A 284 -9.66 -10.33 10.25
N LYS A 285 -9.21 -11.54 9.92
CA LYS A 285 -8.19 -12.24 10.70
C LYS A 285 -6.90 -11.44 10.85
N ARG A 286 -6.45 -10.79 9.78
CA ARG A 286 -5.20 -9.99 9.77
C ARG A 286 -5.28 -8.76 10.66
N ILE A 287 -6.38 -8.00 10.58
CA ILE A 287 -6.53 -6.75 11.34
C ILE A 287 -7.00 -6.97 12.79
N SER A 288 -7.47 -8.18 13.12
CA SER A 288 -7.87 -8.58 14.48
C SER A 288 -6.69 -9.10 15.33
N LEU A 289 -5.45 -8.81 14.97
CA LEU A 289 -4.29 -9.17 15.79
C LEU A 289 -4.03 -8.10 16.85
N GLU A 290 -4.04 -8.48 18.12
CA GLU A 290 -3.78 -7.58 19.25
C GLU A 290 -2.38 -6.97 19.18
N GLU A 291 -1.40 -7.77 18.71
CA GLU A 291 0.01 -7.40 18.57
C GLU A 291 0.26 -6.22 17.64
N LEU A 292 -0.71 -5.88 16.79
CA LEU A 292 -0.60 -4.72 15.91
C LEU A 292 -0.71 -3.40 16.66
N HIS A 293 -1.40 -3.39 17.80
CA HIS A 293 -1.70 -2.18 18.58
C HIS A 293 -2.19 -1.02 17.68
N ASP A 294 -3.03 -1.36 16.69
CA ASP A 294 -3.44 -0.44 15.64
C ASP A 294 -4.55 0.49 16.14
N GLU A 295 -4.19 1.72 16.48
CA GLU A 295 -5.11 2.70 17.07
C GLU A 295 -6.18 3.15 16.06
N VAL A 296 -7.45 3.21 16.50
CA VAL A 296 -8.57 3.67 15.67
C VAL A 296 -8.35 5.10 15.15
N VAL A 297 -7.72 5.97 15.95
CA VAL A 297 -7.41 7.36 15.53
C VAL A 297 -6.35 7.40 14.42
N ARG A 298 -5.35 6.52 14.46
CA ARG A 298 -4.35 6.38 13.41
C ARG A 298 -4.97 5.91 12.10
N VAL A 299 -5.83 4.90 12.17
CA VAL A 299 -6.51 4.34 10.98
C VAL A 299 -7.57 5.30 10.45
N GLY A 300 -8.32 5.98 11.34
CA GLY A 300 -9.37 6.95 11.00
C GLY A 300 -8.85 8.26 10.40
N ARG A 301 -7.57 8.60 10.60
CA ARG A 301 -6.96 9.88 10.18
C ARG A 301 -7.23 10.24 8.72
N SER A 302 -7.20 11.54 8.44
CA SER A 302 -7.43 12.11 7.10
C SER A 302 -8.80 11.74 6.51
N PRO A 303 -9.91 12.04 7.21
CA PRO A 303 -11.26 11.62 6.80
C PRO A 303 -11.72 12.28 5.50
N ILE A 304 -11.30 13.52 5.15
CA ILE A 304 -11.65 14.17 3.88
C ILE A 304 -11.25 13.28 2.70
N ARG A 305 -10.02 12.75 2.73
CA ARG A 305 -9.58 11.82 1.69
C ARG A 305 -10.44 10.56 1.65
N LYS A 306 -10.69 9.93 2.80
CA LYS A 306 -11.42 8.65 2.88
C LYS A 306 -12.90 8.75 2.52
N LEU A 307 -13.48 9.95 2.69
CA LEU A 307 -14.86 10.26 2.34
C LEU A 307 -15.00 10.81 0.91
N ASN A 308 -13.90 10.90 0.14
CA ASN A 308 -13.96 11.31 -1.26
C ASN A 308 -14.70 10.27 -2.12
N ALA A 309 -15.44 10.73 -3.14
CA ALA A 309 -16.23 9.89 -4.04
C ALA A 309 -15.46 8.76 -4.73
N LYS A 310 -14.13 8.89 -4.88
CA LYS A 310 -13.25 7.89 -5.52
C LYS A 310 -12.46 7.05 -4.53
N ASP A 311 -12.66 7.26 -3.23
CA ASP A 311 -11.90 6.55 -2.20
C ASP A 311 -12.75 5.42 -1.57
N ARG A 312 -12.22 4.77 -0.57
CA ARG A 312 -12.57 3.47 0.03
C ARG A 312 -13.98 3.30 0.60
N LEU A 313 -14.69 4.37 0.95
CA LEU A 313 -16.03 4.28 1.51
C LEU A 313 -17.11 4.69 0.50
N VAL A 314 -16.97 5.87 -0.07
CA VAL A 314 -17.95 6.42 -1.03
C VAL A 314 -17.84 5.74 -2.39
N GLY A 315 -16.60 5.44 -2.84
CA GLY A 315 -16.38 4.76 -4.12
C GLY A 315 -17.14 3.44 -4.26
N PRO A 316 -16.97 2.46 -3.34
CA PRO A 316 -17.71 1.21 -3.40
C PRO A 316 -19.22 1.39 -3.18
N ALA A 317 -19.66 2.38 -2.38
CA ALA A 317 -21.07 2.67 -2.19
C ALA A 317 -21.74 3.19 -3.47
N LEU A 318 -21.06 4.07 -4.23
CA LEU A 318 -21.50 4.52 -5.55
C LEU A 318 -21.47 3.40 -6.58
N LEU A 319 -20.48 2.52 -6.52
CA LEU A 319 -20.41 1.35 -7.38
C LEU A 319 -21.61 0.41 -7.12
N ALA A 320 -21.97 0.17 -5.86
CA ALA A 320 -23.15 -0.59 -5.48
C ALA A 320 -24.43 0.07 -6.00
N GLU A 321 -24.58 1.39 -5.83
CA GLU A 321 -25.72 2.15 -6.36
C GLU A 321 -25.83 2.02 -7.88
N GLN A 322 -24.71 2.15 -8.61
CA GLN A 322 -24.67 2.00 -10.07
C GLN A 322 -25.24 0.66 -10.55
N TYR A 323 -25.05 -0.40 -9.79
CA TYR A 323 -25.54 -1.75 -10.10
C TYR A 323 -26.88 -2.09 -9.41
N GLY A 324 -27.53 -1.13 -8.74
CA GLY A 324 -28.81 -1.34 -8.05
C GLY A 324 -28.71 -2.29 -6.86
N LEU A 325 -27.54 -2.39 -6.23
CA LEU A 325 -27.29 -3.21 -5.05
C LEU A 325 -27.53 -2.41 -3.77
N ASP A 326 -27.75 -3.12 -2.65
CA ASP A 326 -27.82 -2.47 -1.34
C ASP A 326 -26.45 -1.92 -0.94
N ASN A 327 -26.47 -0.75 -0.30
CA ASN A 327 -25.31 -0.02 0.21
C ASN A 327 -25.59 0.63 1.58
N SER A 328 -26.53 0.07 2.31
CA SER A 328 -26.98 0.64 3.59
C SER A 328 -25.91 0.57 4.69
N HIS A 329 -25.11 -0.51 4.73
CA HIS A 329 -23.99 -0.60 5.68
C HIS A 329 -22.83 0.32 5.28
N LEU A 330 -22.56 0.46 3.98
CA LEU A 330 -21.59 1.44 3.47
C LEU A 330 -22.02 2.87 3.84
N ALA A 331 -23.31 3.20 3.71
CA ALA A 331 -23.84 4.50 4.15
C ALA A 331 -23.65 4.75 5.65
N LYS A 332 -23.84 3.73 6.51
CA LYS A 332 -23.52 3.81 7.95
C LYS A 332 -22.03 4.09 8.19
N ALA A 333 -21.12 3.40 7.46
CA ALA A 333 -19.69 3.60 7.61
C ALA A 333 -19.27 5.02 7.17
N ILE A 334 -19.85 5.55 6.09
CA ILE A 334 -19.65 6.92 5.64
C ILE A 334 -20.14 7.91 6.71
N ALA A 335 -21.33 7.69 7.28
CA ALA A 335 -21.90 8.51 8.35
C ALA A 335 -21.00 8.52 9.60
N ALA A 336 -20.46 7.36 10.00
CA ALA A 336 -19.50 7.26 11.10
C ALA A 336 -18.19 8.01 10.79
N GLY A 337 -17.74 8.03 9.54
CA GLY A 337 -16.62 8.84 9.07
C GLY A 337 -16.88 10.34 9.23
N TYR A 338 -18.10 10.83 8.95
CA TYR A 338 -18.50 12.21 9.22
C TYR A 338 -18.64 12.52 10.71
N ALA A 339 -18.90 11.53 11.55
CA ALA A 339 -18.98 11.67 12.99
C ALA A 339 -17.60 11.63 13.70
N PHE A 340 -16.54 11.30 13.00
CA PHE A 340 -15.17 11.26 13.51
C PHE A 340 -14.67 12.68 13.82
N ASP A 341 -14.49 13.00 15.12
CA ASP A 341 -14.19 14.34 15.62
C ASP A 341 -12.84 14.43 16.36
N CYS A 342 -11.88 13.58 15.97
CA CYS A 342 -10.54 13.56 16.55
C CYS A 342 -9.89 14.96 16.49
N LYS A 343 -9.56 15.52 17.65
CA LYS A 343 -9.04 16.89 17.77
C LYS A 343 -7.61 17.04 17.23
N ASP A 344 -6.87 15.95 17.18
CA ASP A 344 -5.48 15.91 16.69
C ASP A 344 -5.41 15.70 15.17
N ASP A 345 -6.55 15.56 14.47
CA ASP A 345 -6.62 15.43 13.02
C ASP A 345 -7.23 16.69 12.40
N GLU A 346 -6.42 17.45 11.67
CA GLU A 346 -6.83 18.72 11.05
C GLU A 346 -8.03 18.57 10.11
N GLN A 347 -8.12 17.44 9.36
CA GLN A 347 -9.23 17.18 8.45
C GLN A 347 -10.52 16.83 9.21
N ALA A 348 -10.41 16.11 10.33
CA ALA A 348 -11.55 15.86 11.19
C ALA A 348 -12.09 17.17 11.78
N VAL A 349 -11.19 18.03 12.29
CA VAL A 349 -11.56 19.37 12.79
C VAL A 349 -12.21 20.22 11.70
N GLU A 350 -11.66 20.21 10.47
CA GLU A 350 -12.27 20.92 9.34
C GLU A 350 -13.70 20.43 9.05
N ILE A 351 -13.92 19.12 8.99
CA ILE A 351 -15.25 18.53 8.75
C ILE A 351 -16.23 18.95 9.85
N GLN A 352 -15.84 18.83 11.14
CA GLN A 352 -16.73 19.19 12.25
C GLN A 352 -17.11 20.66 12.25
N ASN A 353 -16.16 21.57 12.01
CA ASN A 353 -16.44 23.00 11.88
C ASN A 353 -17.39 23.28 10.71
N TYR A 354 -17.15 22.65 9.56
CA TYR A 354 -18.00 22.83 8.40
C TYR A 354 -19.43 22.31 8.62
N ILE A 355 -19.60 21.16 9.30
CA ILE A 355 -20.91 20.63 9.67
C ILE A 355 -21.63 21.55 10.64
N ALA A 356 -20.92 22.12 11.63
CA ALA A 356 -21.49 23.04 12.61
C ALA A 356 -22.03 24.33 11.95
N GLU A 357 -21.37 24.81 10.91
CA GLU A 357 -21.75 26.04 10.20
C GLU A 357 -22.81 25.81 9.10
N ASN A 358 -22.74 24.69 8.40
CA ASN A 358 -23.49 24.47 7.15
C ASN A 358 -24.44 23.25 7.16
N GLY A 359 -24.35 22.42 8.18
CA GLY A 359 -25.10 21.17 8.28
C GLY A 359 -24.45 20.00 7.57
N ILE A 360 -24.89 18.78 7.91
CA ILE A 360 -24.36 17.52 7.35
C ILE A 360 -24.63 17.41 5.85
N GLU A 361 -25.76 17.90 5.38
CA GLU A 361 -26.17 17.87 3.98
C GLU A 361 -25.11 18.54 3.09
N LYS A 362 -24.67 19.73 3.47
CA LYS A 362 -23.64 20.47 2.74
C LYS A 362 -22.25 19.87 2.88
N ALA A 363 -21.94 19.23 3.99
CA ALA A 363 -20.68 18.53 4.17
C ALA A 363 -20.59 17.31 3.23
N VAL A 364 -21.67 16.54 3.10
CA VAL A 364 -21.75 15.39 2.19
C VAL A 364 -21.61 15.82 0.73
N GLU A 365 -22.25 16.93 0.32
CA GLU A 365 -22.07 17.53 -1.01
C GLU A 365 -20.61 17.92 -1.25
N LYS A 366 -19.98 18.61 -0.29
CA LYS A 366 -18.62 19.15 -0.43
C LYS A 366 -17.54 18.07 -0.48
N TYR A 367 -17.54 17.15 0.50
CA TYR A 367 -16.42 16.23 0.69
C TYR A 367 -16.60 14.88 -0.04
N SER A 368 -17.86 14.44 -0.22
CA SER A 368 -18.17 13.18 -0.91
C SER A 368 -18.68 13.37 -2.34
N SER A 369 -18.92 14.61 -2.78
CA SER A 369 -19.55 14.93 -4.07
C SER A 369 -20.89 14.20 -4.28
N LEU A 370 -21.59 13.86 -3.20
CA LEU A 370 -22.93 13.28 -3.24
C LEU A 370 -23.98 14.39 -3.22
N THR A 371 -24.97 14.30 -4.09
CA THR A 371 -26.10 15.24 -4.19
C THR A 371 -27.41 14.50 -4.03
N ALA A 372 -28.53 15.21 -3.94
CA ALA A 372 -29.86 14.62 -3.86
C ALA A 372 -30.22 13.73 -5.08
N GLU A 373 -29.43 13.74 -6.14
CA GLU A 373 -29.58 12.84 -7.29
C GLU A 373 -29.11 11.40 -6.98
N HIS A 374 -28.27 11.22 -5.96
CA HIS A 374 -27.79 9.92 -5.51
C HIS A 374 -28.71 9.37 -4.41
N ALA A 375 -29.19 8.14 -4.54
CA ALA A 375 -29.95 7.47 -3.47
C ALA A 375 -29.09 7.31 -2.20
N LEU A 376 -27.79 7.14 -2.35
CA LEU A 376 -26.81 7.08 -1.26
C LEU A 376 -26.80 8.35 -0.40
N TYR A 377 -27.05 9.53 -0.99
CA TYR A 377 -27.03 10.82 -0.27
C TYR A 377 -27.98 10.83 0.93
N GLN A 378 -29.26 10.48 0.72
CA GLN A 378 -30.24 10.45 1.80
C GLN A 378 -29.93 9.38 2.84
N LYS A 379 -29.45 8.18 2.40
CA LYS A 379 -29.04 7.12 3.33
C LYS A 379 -27.93 7.55 4.29
N VAL A 380 -26.92 8.28 3.78
CA VAL A 380 -25.82 8.80 4.61
C VAL A 380 -26.32 9.82 5.62
N ILE A 381 -27.17 10.77 5.20
CA ILE A 381 -27.74 11.79 6.08
C ILE A 381 -28.59 11.16 7.19
N ASP A 382 -29.46 10.20 6.85
CA ASP A 382 -30.33 9.52 7.80
C ASP A 382 -29.50 8.70 8.80
N ALA A 383 -28.45 7.99 8.32
CA ALA A 383 -27.54 7.26 9.19
C ALA A 383 -26.76 8.20 10.13
N TYR A 384 -26.31 9.38 9.63
CA TYR A 384 -25.63 10.37 10.48
C TYR A 384 -26.56 10.93 11.57
N LYS A 385 -27.80 11.27 11.21
CA LYS A 385 -28.79 11.76 12.18
C LYS A 385 -29.11 10.71 13.23
N ALA A 386 -29.21 9.44 12.84
CA ALA A 386 -29.42 8.31 13.76
C ALA A 386 -28.24 8.10 14.73
N LEU A 387 -26.99 8.34 14.30
CA LEU A 387 -25.82 8.29 15.18
C LEU A 387 -25.79 9.44 16.21
N LYS A 388 -26.40 10.57 15.91
CA LYS A 388 -26.39 11.76 16.81
C LYS A 388 -27.64 11.87 17.71
N ALA A 389 -28.66 11.01 17.49
CA ALA A 389 -29.88 10.94 18.30
C ALA A 389 -29.66 10.18 19.62
#